data_696dc1916d431bd041cbe692a0df067e
#
_entry.id   696dc1916d431bd041cbe692a0df067e
#
_cell.length_a   1.000
_cell.length_b   1.000
_cell.length_c   1.000
_cell.angle_alpha   90.00
_cell.angle_beta   90.00
_cell.angle_gamma   90.00
#
_symmetry.space_group_name_H-M   'P 1'
#
loop_
_entity.id
_entity.type
_entity.pdbx_description
1 polymer ?
#
loop_
_entity_poly.entity_id
_entity_poly.type
_entity_poly.pdbx_seq_one_letter_code
_entity_poly.pdbx_strand_id
1 'polypeptide(L)'
;KSAQKISFEPSSDIFMSDQYSYEVKDGVRLLKVGIIYGANASGKTNILNAVEFFRMLVLRMPKDRNETTRVVPFMLDDTSKNEKTKMSMVFYIDQSKYILSFELDAKHIHFETLIVYDSIRPTRLYSRSYDVATDSSIIEFGANLKMTKKNQDVISGNTINNCSVLAAFGKSNVERTRLNDVYDYFAKQVKDVLAPGMLLSGYVKSRLDNDETGDLKKFVLAFLKASDFNIEDVVLHEEEELITPELEQLIQNAPIGEEAKAEMLRKGKITNTELTFKHKAGDKLYE
;
A
#
# COMPACT_ATOMS: atom_id res chain seq x y z
N LYS A 1 -0.06 22.14 -15.34
CA LYS A 1 -1.35 21.66 -14.79
C LYS A 1 -1.43 21.98 -13.30
N SER A 2 -2.61 22.38 -12.80
CA SER A 2 -2.85 22.55 -11.37
C SER A 2 -2.73 21.22 -10.64
N ALA A 3 -2.19 21.23 -9.41
CA ALA A 3 -2.13 20.06 -8.56
C ALA A 3 -3.55 19.51 -8.34
N GLN A 4 -3.71 18.18 -8.44
CA GLN A 4 -4.95 17.50 -8.09
C GLN A 4 -4.91 17.19 -6.59
N LYS A 5 -5.93 17.58 -5.85
CA LYS A 5 -6.09 17.27 -4.42
C LYS A 5 -7.33 16.41 -4.23
N ILE A 6 -7.16 15.31 -3.52
CA ILE A 6 -8.26 14.45 -3.05
C ILE A 6 -8.25 14.51 -1.54
N SER A 7 -9.40 14.76 -0.92
CA SER A 7 -9.57 14.79 0.52
C SER A 7 -10.65 13.81 0.94
N PHE A 8 -10.43 13.13 2.07
CA PHE A 8 -11.43 12.33 2.76
C PHE A 8 -12.07 13.09 3.91
N GLU A 9 -11.78 14.38 4.07
CA GLU A 9 -12.50 15.22 5.03
C GLU A 9 -13.94 15.43 4.56
N PRO A 10 -14.96 15.26 5.43
CA PRO A 10 -16.35 15.49 5.08
C PRO A 10 -16.59 16.93 4.59
N SER A 11 -17.32 17.09 3.51
CA SER A 11 -17.64 18.40 2.92
C SER A 11 -18.95 19.02 3.43
N SER A 12 -19.73 18.26 4.20
CA SER A 12 -20.99 18.73 4.77
C SER A 12 -21.32 17.98 6.06
N ASP A 13 -22.17 18.57 6.90
CA ASP A 13 -22.54 18.05 8.22
C ASP A 13 -23.22 16.68 8.15
N ILE A 14 -23.91 16.34 7.05
CA ILE A 14 -24.56 15.05 6.89
C ILE A 14 -23.57 13.89 6.91
N PHE A 15 -22.32 14.12 6.48
CA PHE A 15 -21.26 13.12 6.48
C PHE A 15 -20.41 13.13 7.74
N MET A 16 -20.71 14.00 8.70
CA MET A 16 -20.02 14.07 9.99
C MET A 16 -20.47 12.97 10.97
N SER A 17 -21.56 12.25 10.69
CA SER A 17 -22.04 11.17 11.55
C SER A 17 -21.11 9.95 11.50
N ASP A 18 -21.14 9.12 12.55
CA ASP A 18 -20.38 7.87 12.64
C ASP A 18 -20.77 6.83 11.59
N GLN A 19 -21.91 7.01 10.92
CA GLN A 19 -22.31 6.18 9.79
C GLN A 19 -21.34 6.32 8.60
N TYR A 20 -20.94 7.55 8.27
CA TYR A 20 -20.18 7.87 7.04
C TYR A 20 -18.71 8.19 7.30
N SER A 21 -18.38 8.63 8.49
CA SER A 21 -17.03 9.05 8.85
C SER A 21 -16.63 8.50 10.22
N TYR A 22 -15.37 8.61 10.56
CA TYR A 22 -14.85 8.35 11.89
C TYR A 22 -13.90 9.47 12.31
N GLU A 23 -13.81 9.69 13.61
CA GLU A 23 -12.91 10.69 14.15
C GLU A 23 -11.49 10.12 14.26
N VAL A 24 -10.53 10.80 13.64
CA VAL A 24 -9.10 10.42 13.65
C VAL A 24 -8.31 11.22 14.66
N LYS A 25 -8.85 12.39 15.06
CA LYS A 25 -8.29 13.31 16.05
C LYS A 25 -9.43 14.23 16.48
N ASP A 26 -9.33 14.82 17.68
CA ASP A 26 -10.33 15.75 18.20
C ASP A 26 -10.74 16.79 17.16
N GLY A 27 -12.01 16.75 16.76
CA GLY A 27 -12.60 17.63 15.75
C GLY A 27 -12.21 17.36 14.31
N VAL A 28 -11.45 16.30 14.01
CA VAL A 28 -11.07 15.92 12.64
C VAL A 28 -11.69 14.58 12.28
N ARG A 29 -12.57 14.59 11.30
CA ARG A 29 -13.24 13.38 10.78
C ARG A 29 -12.82 13.07 9.35
N LEU A 30 -12.75 11.79 9.04
CA LEU A 30 -12.47 11.29 7.69
C LEU A 30 -13.58 10.35 7.23
N LEU A 31 -13.94 10.42 5.97
CA LEU A 31 -14.90 9.53 5.32
C LEU A 31 -14.38 8.09 5.31
N LYS A 32 -15.28 7.15 5.59
CA LYS A 32 -14.98 5.70 5.55
C LYS A 32 -14.84 5.17 4.12
N VAL A 33 -15.53 5.79 3.17
CA VAL A 33 -15.58 5.37 1.77
C VAL A 33 -15.57 6.59 0.87
N GLY A 34 -14.83 6.52 -0.23
CA GLY A 34 -14.86 7.46 -1.34
C GLY A 34 -15.15 6.75 -2.64
N ILE A 35 -16.08 7.27 -3.44
CA ILE A 35 -16.42 6.73 -4.76
C ILE A 35 -16.08 7.77 -5.83
N ILE A 36 -15.32 7.33 -6.84
CA ILE A 36 -14.85 8.22 -7.91
C ILE A 36 -15.57 7.88 -9.21
N TYR A 37 -16.33 8.86 -9.72
CA TYR A 37 -17.06 8.77 -10.99
C TYR A 37 -16.39 9.61 -12.06
N GLY A 38 -16.64 9.27 -13.32
CA GLY A 38 -16.21 10.05 -14.47
C GLY A 38 -16.23 9.24 -15.75
N ALA A 39 -16.08 9.91 -16.89
CA ALA A 39 -16.01 9.29 -18.21
C ALA A 39 -14.82 8.33 -18.34
N ASN A 40 -14.83 7.46 -19.33
CA ASN A 40 -13.67 6.62 -19.65
C ASN A 40 -12.47 7.52 -19.99
N ALA A 41 -11.27 7.07 -19.62
CA ALA A 41 -10.01 7.81 -19.78
C ALA A 41 -9.93 9.15 -18.99
N SER A 42 -10.84 9.46 -18.06
CA SER A 42 -10.79 10.68 -17.23
C SER A 42 -9.72 10.65 -16.13
N GLY A 43 -8.98 9.55 -15.97
CA GLY A 43 -7.91 9.44 -14.98
C GLY A 43 -8.32 8.81 -13.64
N LYS A 44 -9.51 8.22 -13.51
CA LYS A 44 -9.97 7.57 -12.26
C LYS A 44 -8.95 6.57 -11.73
N THR A 45 -8.50 5.66 -12.57
CA THR A 45 -7.50 4.65 -12.23
C THR A 45 -6.15 5.26 -11.86
N ASN A 46 -5.78 6.41 -12.45
CA ASN A 46 -4.53 7.08 -12.13
C ASN A 46 -4.47 7.57 -10.68
N ILE A 47 -5.61 7.83 -10.05
CA ILE A 47 -5.68 8.17 -8.63
C ILE A 47 -5.25 6.99 -7.77
N LEU A 48 -5.77 5.79 -8.06
CA LEU A 48 -5.40 4.57 -7.37
C LEU A 48 -3.92 4.23 -7.63
N ASN A 49 -3.49 4.31 -8.89
CA ASN A 49 -2.08 4.11 -9.26
C ASN A 49 -1.14 5.09 -8.54
N ALA A 50 -1.58 6.33 -8.31
CA ALA A 50 -0.78 7.30 -7.55
C ALA A 50 -0.64 6.91 -6.07
N VAL A 51 -1.69 6.37 -5.45
CA VAL A 51 -1.63 5.85 -4.06
C VAL A 51 -0.69 4.64 -3.99
N GLU A 52 -0.81 3.69 -4.93
CA GLU A 52 0.07 2.51 -4.99
C GLU A 52 1.52 2.91 -5.25
N PHE A 53 1.75 3.84 -6.16
CA PHE A 53 3.09 4.36 -6.42
C PHE A 53 3.69 5.02 -5.18
N PHE A 54 2.90 5.81 -4.45
CA PHE A 54 3.33 6.44 -3.20
C PHE A 54 3.71 5.40 -2.15
N ARG A 55 2.88 4.36 -1.98
CA ARG A 55 3.17 3.22 -1.10
C ARG A 55 4.46 2.50 -1.52
N MET A 56 4.63 2.27 -2.81
CA MET A 56 5.83 1.64 -3.37
C MET A 56 7.10 2.45 -3.08
N LEU A 57 7.05 3.79 -3.19
CA LEU A 57 8.18 4.65 -2.84
C LEU A 57 8.60 4.48 -1.37
N VAL A 58 7.64 4.29 -0.46
CA VAL A 58 7.92 4.10 0.97
C VAL A 58 8.51 2.74 1.30
N LEU A 59 8.05 1.68 0.61
CA LEU A 59 8.35 0.30 1.03
C LEU A 59 9.45 -0.37 0.20
N ARG A 60 9.62 0.06 -1.06
CA ARG A 60 10.49 -0.65 -1.99
C ARG A 60 11.90 -0.09 -2.00
N MET A 61 12.87 -0.95 -1.68
CA MET A 61 14.28 -0.68 -1.92
C MET A 61 14.64 -1.04 -3.38
N PRO A 62 15.17 -0.11 -4.19
CA PRO A 62 15.73 -0.43 -5.51
C PRO A 62 16.91 -1.41 -5.40
N LYS A 63 17.16 -2.18 -6.45
CA LYS A 63 18.30 -3.13 -6.49
C LYS A 63 19.64 -2.40 -6.49
N ASP A 64 19.72 -1.32 -7.26
CA ASP A 64 20.93 -0.51 -7.40
C ASP A 64 20.59 0.92 -7.87
N ARG A 65 21.63 1.75 -8.05
CA ARG A 65 21.50 3.16 -8.47
C ARG A 65 21.03 3.35 -9.91
N ASN A 66 21.09 2.33 -10.76
CA ASN A 66 20.72 2.41 -12.16
C ASN A 66 19.23 2.11 -12.38
N GLU A 67 18.56 1.54 -11.37
CA GLU A 67 17.14 1.30 -11.45
C GLU A 67 16.37 2.63 -11.44
N THR A 68 15.29 2.72 -12.21
CA THR A 68 14.46 3.91 -12.22
C THR A 68 13.57 4.00 -10.97
N THR A 69 13.12 5.21 -10.62
CA THR A 69 12.11 5.44 -9.59
C THR A 69 10.74 4.87 -9.96
N ARG A 70 10.57 4.45 -11.22
CA ARG A 70 9.30 3.98 -11.83
C ARG A 70 8.22 5.05 -11.96
N VAL A 71 8.54 6.31 -11.73
CA VAL A 71 7.59 7.37 -12.01
C VAL A 71 7.32 7.44 -13.52
N VAL A 72 6.05 7.54 -13.86
CA VAL A 72 5.60 7.76 -15.24
C VAL A 72 5.07 9.19 -15.32
N PRO A 73 5.81 10.10 -15.98
CA PRO A 73 5.36 11.48 -16.15
C PRO A 73 4.11 11.52 -17.06
N PHE A 74 3.38 12.62 -17.03
CA PHE A 74 2.28 12.82 -17.95
C PHE A 74 2.81 12.98 -19.38
N MET A 75 2.53 12.01 -20.25
CA MET A 75 3.14 11.89 -21.58
C MET A 75 2.42 12.67 -22.69
N LEU A 76 1.20 13.17 -22.41
CA LEU A 76 0.37 13.86 -23.42
C LEU A 76 0.63 15.37 -23.50
N ASP A 77 1.65 15.86 -22.82
CA ASP A 77 2.05 17.26 -22.80
C ASP A 77 3.58 17.35 -22.84
N ASP A 78 4.12 18.08 -23.80
CA ASP A 78 5.56 18.15 -24.03
C ASP A 78 6.33 18.82 -22.90
N THR A 79 5.72 19.73 -22.15
CA THR A 79 6.34 20.36 -20.98
C THR A 79 6.39 19.41 -19.78
N SER A 80 5.30 18.72 -19.50
CA SER A 80 5.17 17.81 -18.34
C SER A 80 6.10 16.60 -18.39
N LYS A 81 6.55 16.18 -19.57
CA LYS A 81 7.50 15.05 -19.73
C LYS A 81 8.82 15.29 -19.02
N ASN A 82 9.24 16.55 -18.94
CA ASN A 82 10.55 16.95 -18.41
C ASN A 82 10.46 17.58 -17.03
N GLU A 83 9.23 17.72 -16.50
CA GLU A 83 9.02 18.27 -15.16
C GLU A 83 9.15 17.19 -14.10
N LYS A 84 9.61 17.59 -12.92
CA LYS A 84 9.64 16.71 -11.75
C LYS A 84 8.22 16.44 -11.26
N THR A 85 7.92 15.20 -10.97
CA THR A 85 6.67 14.81 -10.33
C THR A 85 6.68 15.18 -8.86
N LYS A 86 5.64 15.86 -8.40
CA LYS A 86 5.44 16.23 -6.99
C LYS A 86 4.25 15.49 -6.43
N MET A 87 4.46 14.85 -5.29
CA MET A 87 3.43 14.08 -4.59
C MET A 87 3.48 14.38 -3.11
N SER A 88 2.32 14.43 -2.47
CA SER A 88 2.23 14.59 -1.02
C SER A 88 1.03 13.80 -0.50
N MET A 89 1.20 13.14 0.63
CA MET A 89 0.13 12.42 1.33
C MET A 89 0.03 12.91 2.76
N VAL A 90 -1.20 13.22 3.17
CA VAL A 90 -1.55 13.52 4.56
C VAL A 90 -2.26 12.29 5.13
N PHE A 91 -1.79 11.80 6.25
CA PHE A 91 -2.37 10.64 6.93
C PHE A 91 -2.27 10.78 8.45
N TYR A 92 -3.02 9.94 9.16
CA TYR A 92 -3.04 9.94 10.61
C TYR A 92 -2.60 8.57 11.13
N ILE A 93 -1.74 8.58 12.14
CA ILE A 93 -1.39 7.41 12.94
C ILE A 93 -1.73 7.79 14.37
N ASP A 94 -2.66 7.07 14.97
CA ASP A 94 -3.29 7.45 16.22
C ASP A 94 -3.86 8.88 16.12
N GLN A 95 -3.46 9.79 17.00
CA GLN A 95 -3.89 11.19 16.98
C GLN A 95 -2.89 12.14 16.32
N SER A 96 -1.80 11.63 15.78
CA SER A 96 -0.77 12.42 15.12
C SER A 96 -1.01 12.51 13.62
N LYS A 97 -1.00 13.75 13.08
CA LYS A 97 -1.08 14.00 11.65
C LYS A 97 0.31 13.99 11.04
N TYR A 98 0.49 13.24 9.97
CA TYR A 98 1.73 13.18 9.21
C TYR A 98 1.55 13.77 7.82
N ILE A 99 2.61 14.38 7.30
CA ILE A 99 2.72 14.81 5.90
C ILE A 99 4.03 14.26 5.35
N LEU A 100 3.93 13.38 4.36
CA LEU A 100 5.05 12.86 3.60
C LEU A 100 4.98 13.40 2.18
N SER A 101 6.07 14.01 1.70
CA SER A 101 6.13 14.67 0.40
C SER A 101 7.36 14.25 -0.37
N PHE A 102 7.20 14.11 -1.70
CA PHE A 102 8.26 13.78 -2.65
C PHE A 102 8.28 14.74 -3.82
N GLU A 103 9.49 15.02 -4.32
CA GLU A 103 9.74 15.58 -5.65
C GLU A 103 10.76 14.68 -6.35
N LEU A 104 10.41 14.09 -7.50
CA LEU A 104 11.21 13.07 -8.15
C LEU A 104 11.06 13.12 -9.68
N ASP A 105 12.04 12.55 -10.35
CA ASP A 105 12.01 12.20 -11.76
C ASP A 105 12.28 10.69 -11.95
N ALA A 106 12.48 10.25 -13.17
CA ALA A 106 12.72 8.84 -13.47
C ALA A 106 14.01 8.27 -12.86
N LYS A 107 14.96 9.12 -12.47
CA LYS A 107 16.28 8.70 -11.98
C LYS A 107 16.48 9.00 -10.49
N HIS A 108 15.99 10.13 -10.01
CA HIS A 108 16.31 10.63 -8.68
C HIS A 108 15.07 11.07 -7.91
N ILE A 109 15.13 10.89 -6.59
CA ILE A 109 14.26 11.59 -5.67
C ILE A 109 15.00 12.89 -5.27
N HIS A 110 14.57 14.01 -5.82
CA HIS A 110 15.20 15.33 -5.62
C HIS A 110 14.92 15.91 -4.24
N PHE A 111 13.73 15.66 -3.74
CA PHE A 111 13.31 16.13 -2.42
C PHE A 111 12.37 15.11 -1.77
N GLU A 112 12.56 14.94 -0.47
CA GLU A 112 11.67 14.13 0.38
C GLU A 112 11.61 14.80 1.76
N THR A 113 10.43 14.85 2.37
CA THR A 113 10.28 15.33 3.75
C THR A 113 9.17 14.62 4.46
N LEU A 114 9.38 14.34 5.74
CA LEU A 114 8.38 13.80 6.66
C LEU A 114 8.20 14.77 7.82
N ILE A 115 6.97 15.25 7.97
CA ILE A 115 6.56 16.20 9.01
C ILE A 115 5.47 15.55 9.85
N VAL A 116 5.51 15.74 11.16
CA VAL A 116 4.47 15.30 12.10
C VAL A 116 3.88 16.49 12.86
N TYR A 117 2.60 16.43 13.14
CA TYR A 117 1.83 17.36 13.95
C TYR A 117 1.22 16.58 15.12
N ASP A 118 1.90 16.55 16.25
CA ASP A 118 1.35 16.08 17.53
C ASP A 118 0.46 17.16 18.15
N SER A 119 0.71 18.42 17.80
CA SER A 119 -0.06 19.60 18.17
C SER A 119 -0.27 20.48 16.94
N ILE A 120 -0.54 21.77 17.14
CA ILE A 120 -0.68 22.75 16.05
C ILE A 120 0.68 23.00 15.34
N ARG A 121 1.80 22.84 16.05
CA ARG A 121 3.13 23.13 15.50
C ARG A 121 3.71 21.93 14.76
N PRO A 122 4.20 22.12 13.51
CA PRO A 122 4.88 21.07 12.77
C PRO A 122 6.24 20.73 13.37
N THR A 123 6.57 19.45 13.36
CA THR A 123 7.89 18.94 13.67
C THR A 123 8.41 18.16 12.48
N ARG A 124 9.53 18.59 11.89
CA ARG A 124 10.18 17.86 10.80
C ARG A 124 10.95 16.69 11.40
N LEU A 125 10.59 15.45 10.97
CA LEU A 125 11.29 14.25 11.37
C LEU A 125 12.56 14.06 10.54
N TYR A 126 12.48 14.29 9.23
CA TYR A 126 13.64 14.41 8.36
C TYR A 126 13.32 15.23 7.11
N SER A 127 14.37 15.68 6.44
CA SER A 127 14.33 16.14 5.06
C SER A 127 15.51 15.57 4.28
N ARG A 128 15.30 15.37 2.98
CA ARG A 128 16.31 14.92 2.04
C ARG A 128 16.31 15.84 0.83
N SER A 129 17.49 16.13 0.34
CA SER A 129 17.73 16.80 -0.93
C SER A 129 18.77 16.04 -1.76
N TYR A 130 18.62 16.04 -3.08
CA TYR A 130 19.61 15.52 -4.01
C TYR A 130 20.58 16.65 -4.40
N ASP A 131 21.86 16.39 -4.20
CA ASP A 131 22.94 17.28 -4.62
C ASP A 131 23.50 16.81 -5.97
N VAL A 132 23.29 17.60 -6.99
CA VAL A 132 23.75 17.33 -8.36
C VAL A 132 25.29 17.34 -8.47
N ALA A 133 25.96 18.17 -7.66
CA ALA A 133 27.41 18.33 -7.74
C ALA A 133 28.17 17.09 -7.24
N THR A 134 27.63 16.43 -6.24
CA THR A 134 28.24 15.24 -5.63
C THR A 134 27.57 13.95 -6.04
N ASP A 135 26.51 14.00 -6.88
CA ASP A 135 25.63 12.86 -7.24
C ASP A 135 25.21 12.05 -6.00
N SER A 136 24.80 12.74 -4.95
CA SER A 136 24.44 12.09 -3.70
C SER A 136 23.24 12.74 -3.02
N SER A 137 22.68 12.04 -2.03
CA SER A 137 21.57 12.54 -1.23
C SER A 137 22.07 13.05 0.11
N ILE A 138 21.65 14.27 0.47
CA ILE A 138 21.91 14.88 1.78
C ILE A 138 20.65 14.70 2.62
N ILE A 139 20.78 14.08 3.80
CA ILE A 139 19.65 13.81 4.70
C ILE A 139 19.90 14.53 6.02
N GLU A 140 18.93 15.34 6.42
CA GLU A 140 18.90 16.02 7.72
C GLU A 140 17.80 15.37 8.59
N PHE A 141 18.19 14.76 9.70
CA PHE A 141 17.26 14.21 10.68
C PHE A 141 16.91 15.25 11.74
N GLY A 142 15.62 15.35 12.06
CA GLY A 142 15.14 16.24 13.11
C GLY A 142 15.53 15.72 14.51
N ALA A 143 15.86 16.64 15.42
CA ALA A 143 16.27 16.29 16.80
C ALA A 143 15.19 15.47 17.55
N ASN A 144 13.91 15.69 17.25
CA ASN A 144 12.79 14.98 17.87
C ASN A 144 12.66 13.49 17.44
N LEU A 145 13.41 13.07 16.43
CA LEU A 145 13.46 11.66 16.04
C LEU A 145 14.19 10.78 17.05
N LYS A 146 15.02 11.39 17.92
CA LYS A 146 15.79 10.71 18.99
C LYS A 146 16.62 9.52 18.48
N MET A 147 17.25 9.69 17.32
CA MET A 147 18.08 8.67 16.69
C MET A 147 19.57 8.99 16.92
N THR A 148 20.36 7.97 17.24
CA THR A 148 21.82 8.11 17.39
C THR A 148 22.47 8.52 16.07
N LYS A 149 23.57 9.24 16.10
CA LYS A 149 24.32 9.65 14.90
C LYS A 149 24.73 8.45 14.06
N LYS A 150 25.18 7.35 14.70
CA LYS A 150 25.52 6.09 14.03
C LYS A 150 24.36 5.55 13.17
N ASN A 151 23.15 5.54 13.72
CA ASN A 151 21.97 5.04 13.00
C ASN A 151 21.53 6.00 11.88
N GLN A 152 21.69 7.32 12.09
CA GLN A 152 21.49 8.31 11.02
C GLN A 152 22.44 8.07 9.84
N ASP A 153 23.71 7.79 10.12
CA ASP A 153 24.75 7.52 9.11
C ASP A 153 24.46 6.20 8.36
N VAL A 154 23.97 5.16 9.05
CA VAL A 154 23.53 3.90 8.41
C VAL A 154 22.40 4.14 7.44
N ILE A 155 21.35 4.88 7.85
CA ILE A 155 20.22 5.18 6.96
C ILE A 155 20.70 6.04 5.79
N SER A 156 21.50 7.07 6.05
CA SER A 156 22.02 7.95 4.99
C SER A 156 22.84 7.18 3.96
N GLY A 157 23.71 6.28 4.41
CA GLY A 157 24.53 5.43 3.54
C GLY A 157 23.71 4.45 2.69
N ASN A 158 22.58 3.97 3.20
CA ASN A 158 21.66 3.08 2.50
C ASN A 158 20.68 3.81 1.59
N THR A 159 20.53 5.14 1.73
CA THR A 159 19.60 5.93 0.91
C THR A 159 20.26 6.35 -0.41
N ILE A 160 20.21 5.47 -1.39
CA ILE A 160 20.66 5.77 -2.76
C ILE A 160 19.71 6.76 -3.46
N ASN A 161 20.15 7.36 -4.57
CA ASN A 161 19.48 8.52 -5.18
C ASN A 161 18.03 8.25 -5.65
N ASN A 162 17.70 7.02 -5.99
CA ASN A 162 16.38 6.54 -6.44
C ASN A 162 15.57 5.84 -5.34
N CYS A 163 16.04 5.85 -4.09
CA CYS A 163 15.42 5.21 -2.92
C CYS A 163 14.90 6.25 -1.93
N SER A 164 13.75 6.04 -1.32
CA SER A 164 13.27 6.89 -0.23
C SER A 164 14.03 6.63 1.08
N VAL A 165 14.03 7.60 1.98
CA VAL A 165 14.58 7.45 3.34
C VAL A 165 13.86 6.36 4.12
N LEU A 166 12.53 6.26 3.95
CA LEU A 166 11.73 5.22 4.62
C LEU A 166 12.01 3.81 4.10
N ALA A 167 12.21 3.65 2.78
CA ALA A 167 12.57 2.35 2.21
C ALA A 167 13.96 1.91 2.68
N ALA A 168 14.94 2.82 2.72
CA ALA A 168 16.27 2.55 3.27
C ALA A 168 16.21 2.22 4.77
N PHE A 169 15.40 2.96 5.54
CA PHE A 169 15.14 2.68 6.95
C PHE A 169 14.59 1.26 7.16
N GLY A 170 13.57 0.86 6.39
CA GLY A 170 12.94 -0.46 6.50
C GLY A 170 13.87 -1.65 6.20
N LYS A 171 15.03 -1.40 5.56
CA LYS A 171 16.08 -2.39 5.28
C LYS A 171 17.30 -2.25 6.18
N SER A 172 17.28 -1.32 7.11
CA SER A 172 18.38 -1.05 8.02
C SER A 172 18.11 -1.60 9.42
N ASN A 173 19.10 -2.22 10.03
CA ASN A 173 19.01 -2.67 11.43
C ASN A 173 19.36 -1.50 12.36
N VAL A 174 18.37 -0.69 12.66
CA VAL A 174 18.50 0.51 13.51
C VAL A 174 17.48 0.48 14.65
N GLU A 175 17.72 1.31 15.67
CA GLU A 175 16.82 1.42 16.81
C GLU A 175 15.39 1.86 16.40
N ARG A 176 14.41 1.45 17.19
CA ARG A 176 13.01 1.81 16.95
C ARG A 176 12.79 3.31 17.19
N THR A 177 12.18 3.95 16.23
CA THR A 177 11.79 5.38 16.26
C THR A 177 10.41 5.57 15.66
N ARG A 178 9.93 6.81 15.57
CA ARG A 178 8.68 7.13 14.86
C ARG A 178 8.69 6.76 13.38
N LEU A 179 9.85 6.51 12.76
CA LEU A 179 9.90 6.01 11.40
C LEU A 179 9.32 4.60 11.28
N ASN A 180 9.40 3.77 12.35
CA ASN A 180 8.74 2.47 12.37
C ASN A 180 7.23 2.60 12.25
N ASP A 181 6.62 3.54 12.97
CA ASP A 181 5.18 3.72 12.97
C ASP A 181 4.70 4.12 11.55
N VAL A 182 5.45 5.01 10.89
CA VAL A 182 5.15 5.41 9.51
C VAL A 182 5.39 4.26 8.52
N TYR A 183 6.51 3.55 8.62
CA TYR A 183 6.80 2.41 7.75
C TYR A 183 5.75 1.30 7.91
N ASP A 184 5.42 0.96 9.16
CA ASP A 184 4.42 -0.06 9.48
C ASP A 184 3.01 0.35 9.01
N TYR A 185 2.66 1.64 9.07
CA TYR A 185 1.40 2.15 8.53
C TYR A 185 1.28 1.82 7.03
N PHE A 186 2.31 2.15 6.24
CA PHE A 186 2.31 1.83 4.81
C PHE A 186 2.40 0.32 4.53
N ALA A 187 3.11 -0.43 5.32
CA ALA A 187 3.26 -1.87 5.14
C ALA A 187 2.01 -2.67 5.52
N LYS A 188 1.27 -2.23 6.55
CA LYS A 188 0.20 -3.01 7.16
C LYS A 188 -1.20 -2.43 6.94
N GLN A 189 -1.33 -1.09 6.91
CA GLN A 189 -2.63 -0.42 6.81
C GLN A 189 -2.96 0.03 5.38
N VAL A 190 -2.00 0.59 4.65
CA VAL A 190 -2.19 0.92 3.24
C VAL A 190 -2.08 -0.37 2.43
N LYS A 191 -3.21 -0.87 1.94
CA LYS A 191 -3.27 -2.12 1.17
C LYS A 191 -2.96 -1.90 -0.30
N ASP A 192 -2.60 -2.99 -0.99
CA ASP A 192 -2.41 -3.00 -2.43
C ASP A 192 -3.71 -2.61 -3.15
N VAL A 193 -3.57 -1.94 -4.27
CA VAL A 193 -4.70 -1.61 -5.14
C VAL A 193 -5.20 -2.88 -5.81
N LEU A 194 -6.48 -3.18 -5.63
CA LEU A 194 -7.12 -4.33 -6.26
C LEU A 194 -7.56 -3.96 -7.67
N ALA A 195 -7.13 -4.73 -8.66
CA ALA A 195 -7.54 -4.60 -10.04
C ALA A 195 -8.58 -5.67 -10.42
N PRO A 196 -9.49 -5.38 -11.35
CA PRO A 196 -10.39 -6.40 -11.91
C PRO A 196 -9.59 -7.61 -12.43
N GLY A 197 -10.05 -8.82 -12.14
CA GLY A 197 -9.41 -10.07 -12.57
C GLY A 197 -8.25 -10.55 -11.68
N MET A 198 -7.93 -9.88 -10.60
CA MET A 198 -7.00 -10.43 -9.60
C MET A 198 -7.62 -11.63 -8.89
N LEU A 199 -6.87 -12.73 -8.84
CA LEU A 199 -7.27 -13.91 -8.09
C LEU A 199 -7.03 -13.67 -6.59
N LEU A 200 -8.12 -13.49 -5.85
CA LEU A 200 -8.08 -13.19 -4.41
C LEU A 200 -8.43 -14.40 -3.54
N SER A 201 -8.62 -15.59 -4.13
CA SER A 201 -9.00 -16.80 -3.41
C SER A 201 -8.06 -17.14 -2.25
N GLY A 202 -6.75 -17.05 -2.47
CA GLY A 202 -5.76 -17.29 -1.42
C GLY A 202 -5.84 -16.26 -0.28
N TYR A 203 -6.11 -14.98 -0.58
CA TYR A 203 -6.31 -13.95 0.43
C TYR A 203 -7.59 -14.21 1.24
N VAL A 204 -8.71 -14.51 0.56
CA VAL A 204 -10.00 -14.81 1.20
C VAL A 204 -9.87 -16.03 2.10
N LYS A 205 -9.22 -17.11 1.61
CA LYS A 205 -8.92 -18.31 2.40
C LYS A 205 -8.18 -17.94 3.68
N SER A 206 -7.03 -17.27 3.56
CA SER A 206 -6.22 -16.90 4.73
C SER A 206 -7.00 -16.07 5.75
N ARG A 207 -7.92 -15.23 5.31
CA ARG A 207 -8.76 -14.43 6.20
C ARG A 207 -9.85 -15.24 6.88
N LEU A 208 -10.46 -16.20 6.18
CA LEU A 208 -11.50 -17.06 6.72
C LEU A 208 -10.91 -18.13 7.64
N ASP A 209 -9.75 -18.71 7.32
CA ASP A 209 -9.04 -19.67 8.16
C ASP A 209 -8.64 -19.06 9.54
N ASN A 210 -8.36 -17.76 9.57
CA ASN A 210 -8.03 -17.02 10.79
C ASN A 210 -9.26 -16.40 11.48
N ASP A 211 -10.48 -16.68 11.00
CA ASP A 211 -11.73 -16.16 11.59
C ASP A 211 -12.26 -17.11 12.68
N GLU A 212 -11.55 -17.18 13.80
CA GLU A 212 -11.87 -18.06 14.93
C GLU A 212 -13.30 -17.87 15.48
N THR A 213 -13.84 -16.66 15.39
CA THR A 213 -15.18 -16.31 15.89
C THR A 213 -16.28 -16.49 14.85
N GLY A 214 -15.92 -16.62 13.58
CA GLY A 214 -16.86 -16.65 12.45
C GLY A 214 -17.50 -15.27 12.16
N ASP A 215 -17.03 -14.21 12.76
CA ASP A 215 -17.64 -12.88 12.61
C ASP A 215 -17.35 -12.26 11.25
N LEU A 216 -16.19 -12.52 10.69
CA LEU A 216 -15.86 -12.08 9.32
C LEU A 216 -16.79 -12.77 8.31
N LYS A 217 -16.97 -14.08 8.42
CA LYS A 217 -17.88 -14.85 7.54
C LYS A 217 -19.31 -14.30 7.66
N LYS A 218 -19.81 -14.09 8.88
CA LYS A 218 -21.15 -13.49 9.11
C LYS A 218 -21.27 -12.12 8.46
N PHE A 219 -20.25 -11.25 8.63
CA PHE A 219 -20.23 -9.92 8.03
C PHE A 219 -20.29 -10.00 6.50
N VAL A 220 -19.46 -10.85 5.89
CA VAL A 220 -19.42 -11.05 4.42
C VAL A 220 -20.77 -11.51 3.90
N LEU A 221 -21.41 -12.50 4.53
CA LEU A 221 -22.72 -13.00 4.14
C LEU A 221 -23.81 -11.91 4.28
N ALA A 222 -23.80 -11.17 5.38
CA ALA A 222 -24.74 -10.05 5.58
C ALA A 222 -24.55 -8.96 4.51
N PHE A 223 -23.31 -8.63 4.17
CA PHE A 223 -22.99 -7.67 3.11
C PHE A 223 -23.45 -8.14 1.74
N LEU A 224 -23.20 -9.40 1.38
CA LEU A 224 -23.64 -9.98 0.09
C LEU A 224 -25.17 -9.99 -0.02
N LYS A 225 -25.88 -10.37 1.03
CA LYS A 225 -27.35 -10.30 1.10
C LYS A 225 -27.87 -8.87 0.95
N ALA A 226 -27.26 -7.90 1.63
CA ALA A 226 -27.65 -6.50 1.53
C ALA A 226 -27.36 -5.89 0.14
N SER A 227 -26.45 -6.50 -0.62
CA SER A 227 -26.08 -6.10 -1.98
C SER A 227 -26.87 -6.85 -3.07
N ASP A 228 -27.99 -7.48 -2.71
CA ASP A 228 -28.90 -8.22 -3.60
C ASP A 228 -28.24 -9.47 -4.26
N PHE A 229 -27.19 -10.00 -3.65
CA PHE A 229 -26.65 -11.31 -4.01
C PHE A 229 -27.41 -12.37 -3.21
N ASN A 230 -28.15 -13.26 -3.87
CA ASN A 230 -28.90 -14.32 -3.23
C ASN A 230 -27.96 -15.46 -2.76
N ILE A 231 -26.97 -15.10 -1.91
CA ILE A 231 -25.95 -16.00 -1.39
C ILE A 231 -26.28 -16.29 0.08
N GLU A 232 -26.41 -17.58 0.40
CA GLU A 232 -26.69 -18.04 1.76
C GLU A 232 -25.43 -18.50 2.50
N ASP A 233 -24.44 -19.03 1.77
CA ASP A 233 -23.21 -19.49 2.38
C ASP A 233 -22.01 -19.32 1.42
N VAL A 234 -20.82 -19.27 2.00
CA VAL A 234 -19.53 -19.26 1.31
C VAL A 234 -18.73 -20.45 1.82
N VAL A 235 -18.32 -21.32 0.90
CA VAL A 235 -17.57 -22.53 1.20
C VAL A 235 -16.23 -22.51 0.49
N LEU A 236 -15.19 -22.92 1.18
CA LEU A 236 -13.86 -23.14 0.62
C LEU A 236 -13.70 -24.62 0.34
N HIS A 237 -13.54 -24.97 -0.93
CA HIS A 237 -13.16 -26.32 -1.35
C HIS A 237 -11.66 -26.38 -1.56
N GLU A 238 -11.01 -27.36 -0.95
CA GLU A 238 -9.60 -27.63 -1.15
C GLU A 238 -9.44 -28.90 -1.95
N GLU A 239 -8.84 -28.77 -3.11
CA GLU A 239 -8.43 -29.91 -3.93
C GLU A 239 -6.92 -30.03 -3.90
N GLU A 240 -6.44 -31.22 -3.52
CA GLU A 240 -5.02 -31.52 -3.58
C GLU A 240 -4.68 -32.16 -4.93
N GLU A 241 -3.81 -31.53 -5.68
CA GLU A 241 -3.29 -32.03 -6.94
C GLU A 241 -1.83 -32.45 -6.76
N LEU A 242 -1.50 -33.65 -7.19
CA LEU A 242 -0.13 -34.15 -7.18
C LEU A 242 0.71 -33.40 -8.21
N ILE A 243 1.94 -33.06 -7.84
CA ILE A 243 2.86 -32.37 -8.75
C ILE A 243 3.28 -33.35 -9.85
N THR A 244 2.80 -33.11 -11.07
CA THR A 244 3.25 -33.82 -12.29
C THR A 244 4.60 -33.26 -12.76
N PRO A 245 5.36 -33.99 -13.61
CA PRO A 245 6.62 -33.46 -14.17
C PRO A 245 6.45 -32.14 -14.93
N GLU A 246 5.32 -31.93 -15.60
CA GLU A 246 4.99 -30.67 -16.30
C GLU A 246 4.79 -29.52 -15.31
N LEU A 247 4.08 -29.79 -14.22
CA LEU A 247 3.82 -28.81 -13.16
C LEU A 247 5.11 -28.47 -12.39
N GLU A 248 5.99 -29.45 -12.19
CA GLU A 248 7.32 -29.22 -11.62
C GLU A 248 8.14 -28.24 -12.45
N GLN A 249 8.16 -28.38 -13.79
CA GLN A 249 8.82 -27.43 -14.67
C GLN A 249 8.23 -26.02 -14.59
N LEU A 250 6.91 -25.91 -14.48
CA LEU A 250 6.24 -24.64 -14.33
C LEU A 250 6.63 -23.96 -13.00
N ILE A 251 6.68 -24.71 -11.89
CA ILE A 251 7.10 -24.20 -10.58
C ILE A 251 8.57 -23.74 -10.64
N GLN A 252 9.46 -24.50 -11.27
CA GLN A 252 10.87 -24.14 -11.40
C GLN A 252 11.07 -22.84 -12.17
N ASN A 253 10.25 -22.59 -13.20
CA ASN A 253 10.29 -21.39 -14.02
C ASN A 253 9.46 -20.21 -13.46
N ALA A 254 8.67 -20.42 -12.40
CA ALA A 254 7.83 -19.39 -11.81
C ALA A 254 8.69 -18.26 -11.19
N PRO A 255 8.26 -16.99 -11.25
CA PRO A 255 8.97 -15.86 -10.68
C PRO A 255 8.75 -15.74 -9.15
N ILE A 256 8.94 -16.84 -8.43
CA ILE A 256 8.85 -16.95 -6.97
C ILE A 256 10.22 -17.30 -6.38
N GLY A 257 10.39 -17.03 -5.08
CA GLY A 257 11.67 -17.29 -4.41
C GLY A 257 12.05 -18.78 -4.40
N GLU A 258 13.33 -19.09 -4.48
CA GLU A 258 13.85 -20.47 -4.54
C GLU A 258 13.43 -21.31 -3.32
N GLU A 259 13.32 -20.69 -2.15
CA GLU A 259 12.88 -21.33 -0.91
C GLU A 259 11.41 -21.80 -1.01
N ALA A 260 10.54 -20.95 -1.59
CA ALA A 260 9.14 -21.28 -1.83
C ALA A 260 8.99 -22.41 -2.87
N LYS A 261 9.80 -22.40 -3.95
CA LYS A 261 9.83 -23.48 -4.95
C LYS A 261 10.20 -24.81 -4.30
N ALA A 262 11.31 -24.80 -3.52
CA ALA A 262 11.79 -25.99 -2.84
C ALA A 262 10.76 -26.55 -1.86
N GLU A 263 10.03 -25.70 -1.15
CA GLU A 263 8.98 -26.11 -0.23
C GLU A 263 7.79 -26.73 -0.98
N MET A 264 7.34 -26.13 -2.08
CA MET A 264 6.27 -26.68 -2.93
C MET A 264 6.63 -28.06 -3.45
N LEU A 265 7.84 -28.19 -4.03
CA LEU A 265 8.31 -29.47 -4.57
C LEU A 265 8.48 -30.55 -3.48
N ARG A 266 8.93 -30.15 -2.30
CA ARG A 266 9.06 -31.08 -1.16
C ARG A 266 7.71 -31.62 -0.69
N LYS A 267 6.65 -30.80 -0.74
CA LYS A 267 5.29 -31.25 -0.37
C LYS A 267 4.72 -32.25 -1.36
N GLY A 268 5.21 -32.30 -2.60
CA GLY A 268 4.79 -33.22 -3.66
C GLY A 268 3.35 -33.00 -4.14
N LYS A 269 2.68 -32.01 -3.60
CA LYS A 269 1.30 -31.65 -3.92
C LYS A 269 1.08 -30.15 -3.85
N ILE A 270 0.15 -29.66 -4.64
CA ILE A 270 -0.37 -28.30 -4.60
C ILE A 270 -1.80 -28.35 -4.11
N THR A 271 -2.15 -27.48 -3.16
CA THR A 271 -3.54 -27.31 -2.74
C THR A 271 -4.15 -26.18 -3.57
N ASN A 272 -5.09 -26.52 -4.41
CA ASN A 272 -5.93 -25.55 -5.10
C ASN A 272 -7.13 -25.23 -4.20
N THR A 273 -7.41 -23.96 -3.98
CA THR A 273 -8.55 -23.53 -3.15
C THR A 273 -9.55 -22.83 -4.04
N GLU A 274 -10.73 -23.40 -4.15
CA GLU A 274 -11.86 -22.82 -4.85
C GLU A 274 -12.87 -22.26 -3.86
N LEU A 275 -13.36 -21.05 -4.16
CA LEU A 275 -14.38 -20.37 -3.37
C LEU A 275 -15.72 -20.60 -4.07
N THR A 276 -16.63 -21.33 -3.41
CA THR A 276 -17.97 -21.61 -3.92
C THR A 276 -19.02 -20.87 -3.13
N PHE A 277 -20.06 -20.44 -3.81
CA PHE A 277 -21.19 -19.70 -3.21
C PHE A 277 -22.45 -20.57 -3.27
N LYS A 278 -23.13 -20.73 -2.12
CA LYS A 278 -24.42 -21.42 -2.07
C LYS A 278 -25.57 -20.43 -2.22
N HIS A 279 -26.39 -20.69 -3.22
CA HIS A 279 -27.58 -19.92 -3.52
C HIS A 279 -28.84 -20.65 -3.04
N LYS A 280 -29.81 -19.89 -2.54
CA LYS A 280 -31.10 -20.46 -2.15
C LYS A 280 -32.11 -20.29 -3.27
N ALA A 281 -32.74 -21.40 -3.68
CA ALA A 281 -33.89 -21.40 -4.57
C ALA A 281 -35.02 -22.27 -3.97
N GLY A 282 -36.10 -21.60 -3.52
CA GLY A 282 -37.11 -22.26 -2.69
C GLY A 282 -36.54 -22.73 -1.36
N ASP A 283 -36.71 -24.02 -1.03
CA ASP A 283 -36.18 -24.64 0.18
C ASP A 283 -34.83 -25.37 -0.03
N LYS A 284 -34.25 -25.28 -1.22
CA LYS A 284 -32.99 -25.95 -1.56
C LYS A 284 -31.83 -24.97 -1.70
N LEU A 285 -30.64 -25.45 -1.30
CA LEU A 285 -29.36 -24.75 -1.55
C LEU A 285 -28.68 -25.39 -2.76
N TYR A 286 -28.12 -24.55 -3.62
CA TYR A 286 -27.36 -24.89 -4.82
C TYR A 286 -25.98 -24.24 -4.75
N GLU A 287 -24.95 -24.94 -5.21
CA GLU A 287 -23.61 -24.43 -5.46
C GLU A 287 -23.48 -23.85 -6.86
#